data_2b088a7cfe5c1767bfa2d2b51a725ead
#
_entry.id   2b088a7cfe5c1767bfa2d2b51a725ead
#
_cell.length_a   1.000
_cell.length_b   1.000
_cell.length_c   1.000
_cell.angle_alpha   90.00
_cell.angle_beta   90.00
_cell.angle_gamma   90.00
#
_symmetry.space_group_name_H-M   'P 1'
#
loop_
_entity.id
_entity.type
_entity.pdbx_description
1 polymer ?
#
loop_
_entity_poly.entity_id
_entity_poly.type
_entity_poly.pdbx_seq_one_letter_code
_entity_poly.pdbx_strand_id
1 'polypeptide(L)'
;IPQKTDAQYFFPPFVFANAKAYLHYSKINKVYSCYGEEGVYFDFLQKDDEAIDDSAQAPTYHIHTDLQQESEHFGAIVEKAKEYIRSGDVFQVVLSEQLCLATNLDSLTFYRLLSQANPSPYMFHFPTPYGDVVGSSPEILVDITGNQIHIAPIAGSRPRGKDANEDVRLEQELLSDPKECAEHRMLVDLARNDIGKFAEKGSVSVKNMMHVLRYQHIMHIVSDVYGNKRADVSPF
;
A
#
# COMPACT_ATOMS: atom_id res chain seq x y z
N ILE A 1 5.35 -10.89 17.36
CA ILE A 1 5.20 -11.57 16.05
C ILE A 1 6.37 -12.55 15.99
N PRO A 2 6.13 -13.89 15.87
CA PRO A 2 7.21 -14.84 15.71
C PRO A 2 7.97 -14.55 14.41
N GLN A 3 9.28 -14.32 14.50
CA GLN A 3 10.12 -14.22 13.30
C GLN A 3 10.24 -15.61 12.67
N LYS A 4 9.96 -15.71 11.38
CA LYS A 4 10.28 -16.89 10.59
C LYS A 4 11.82 -16.98 10.51
N THR A 5 12.40 -18.03 11.06
CA THR A 5 13.88 -18.23 11.15
C THR A 5 14.56 -18.56 9.82
N ASP A 6 13.77 -18.77 8.75
CA ASP A 6 14.24 -19.21 7.42
C ASP A 6 14.22 -18.09 6.35
N ALA A 7 14.22 -16.83 6.75
CA ALA A 7 14.27 -15.75 5.78
C ALA A 7 15.66 -15.73 5.08
N GLN A 8 15.67 -15.76 3.77
CA GLN A 8 16.90 -15.68 2.96
C GLN A 8 17.63 -14.33 3.11
N TYR A 9 16.98 -13.35 3.73
CA TYR A 9 17.55 -12.07 4.09
C TYR A 9 16.98 -11.61 5.44
N PHE A 10 17.79 -10.89 6.18
CA PHE A 10 17.39 -10.31 7.46
C PHE A 10 16.96 -8.86 7.23
N PHE A 11 15.67 -8.61 7.43
CA PHE A 11 15.13 -7.26 7.51
C PHE A 11 14.51 -7.07 8.90
N PRO A 12 14.82 -5.99 9.63
CA PRO A 12 14.23 -5.78 10.94
C PRO A 12 12.71 -5.56 10.83
N PRO A 13 11.93 -5.96 11.86
CA PRO A 13 10.47 -5.82 11.81
C PRO A 13 9.99 -4.36 11.74
N PHE A 14 10.85 -3.42 12.16
CA PHE A 14 10.59 -1.99 12.11
C PHE A 14 11.84 -1.24 11.70
N VAL A 15 11.70 -0.28 10.79
CA VAL A 15 12.73 0.68 10.40
C VAL A 15 12.11 2.07 10.41
N PHE A 16 12.68 2.97 11.20
CA PHE A 16 12.29 4.37 11.23
C PHE A 16 13.45 5.22 10.75
N ALA A 17 13.16 6.16 9.86
CA ALA A 17 14.11 7.16 9.40
C ALA A 17 13.65 8.55 9.84
N ASN A 18 14.58 9.32 10.39
CA ASN A 18 14.35 10.73 10.67
C ASN A 18 15.07 11.55 9.59
N ALA A 19 14.31 12.08 8.65
CA ALA A 19 14.85 12.91 7.58
C ALA A 19 15.31 14.26 8.15
N LYS A 20 16.57 14.61 7.94
CA LYS A 20 17.11 15.95 8.31
C LYS A 20 16.58 17.04 7.42
N ALA A 21 16.33 16.72 6.16
CA ALA A 21 15.70 17.61 5.19
C ALA A 21 14.93 16.78 4.15
N TYR A 22 13.96 17.41 3.50
CA TYR A 22 13.22 16.80 2.39
C TYR A 22 12.76 17.84 1.38
N LEU A 23 12.61 17.40 0.14
CA LEU A 23 12.01 18.17 -0.94
C LEU A 23 10.57 17.68 -1.15
N HIS A 24 9.66 18.60 -1.21
CA HIS A 24 8.27 18.36 -1.58
C HIS A 24 8.01 18.95 -2.97
N TYR A 25 7.60 18.11 -3.91
CA TYR A 25 7.16 18.56 -5.24
C TYR A 25 5.63 18.51 -5.33
N SER A 26 5.02 19.67 -5.48
CA SER A 26 3.59 19.76 -5.76
C SER A 26 3.32 19.55 -7.26
N LYS A 27 2.71 18.43 -7.62
CA LYS A 27 2.30 18.15 -9.02
C LYS A 27 1.25 19.13 -9.53
N ILE A 28 0.42 19.67 -8.63
CA ILE A 28 -0.64 20.64 -8.96
C ILE A 28 -0.02 21.99 -9.32
N ASN A 29 0.85 22.51 -8.44
CA ASN A 29 1.44 23.84 -8.58
C ASN A 29 2.77 23.81 -9.36
N LYS A 30 3.31 22.62 -9.62
CA LYS A 30 4.63 22.40 -10.26
C LYS A 30 5.76 23.14 -9.54
N VAL A 31 5.72 23.16 -8.20
CA VAL A 31 6.67 23.88 -7.36
C VAL A 31 7.35 22.90 -6.41
N TYR A 32 8.66 23.08 -6.22
CA TYR A 32 9.42 22.43 -5.17
C TYR A 32 9.41 23.29 -3.90
N SER A 33 9.23 22.66 -2.77
CA SER A 33 9.37 23.26 -1.43
C SER A 33 10.39 22.46 -0.63
N CYS A 34 11.35 23.15 -0.02
CA CYS A 34 12.40 22.55 0.78
C CYS A 34 12.06 22.72 2.26
N TYR A 35 12.25 21.67 3.06
CA TYR A 35 12.00 21.66 4.49
C TYR A 35 13.17 20.99 5.22
N GLY A 36 13.48 21.48 6.44
CA GLY A 36 14.51 20.90 7.29
C GLY A 36 15.81 21.69 7.34
N GLU A 37 16.94 21.03 7.56
CA GLU A 37 18.25 21.65 7.71
C GLU A 37 18.76 22.22 6.38
N GLU A 38 18.99 23.52 6.32
CA GLU A 38 19.29 24.26 5.09
C GLU A 38 20.51 23.73 4.32
N GLY A 39 21.61 23.40 5.01
CA GLY A 39 22.81 22.86 4.37
C GLY A 39 22.60 21.52 3.68
N VAL A 40 21.69 20.68 4.18
CA VAL A 40 21.45 19.33 3.66
C VAL A 40 20.73 19.34 2.30
N TYR A 41 19.73 20.19 2.11
CA TYR A 41 19.03 20.24 0.82
C TYR A 41 19.81 21.00 -0.24
N PHE A 42 20.68 21.96 0.13
CA PHE A 42 21.57 22.60 -0.83
C PHE A 42 22.57 21.62 -1.43
N ASP A 43 23.19 20.75 -0.60
CA ASP A 43 24.07 19.71 -1.10
C ASP A 43 23.36 18.75 -2.05
N PHE A 44 22.08 18.46 -1.79
CA PHE A 44 21.26 17.62 -2.66
C PHE A 44 20.97 18.29 -4.02
N LEU A 45 20.63 19.57 -4.03
CA LEU A 45 20.34 20.34 -5.25
C LEU A 45 21.58 20.63 -6.10
N GLN A 46 22.78 20.59 -5.51
CA GLN A 46 24.04 20.79 -6.23
C GLN A 46 24.63 19.51 -6.84
N LYS A 47 24.10 18.33 -6.45
CA LYS A 47 24.47 17.11 -7.17
C LYS A 47 23.89 17.19 -8.57
N ASP A 48 24.81 17.26 -9.55
CA ASP A 48 24.45 17.18 -10.96
C ASP A 48 23.50 15.98 -11.16
N ASP A 49 22.44 16.22 -11.91
CA ASP A 49 21.62 15.15 -12.45
C ASP A 49 22.56 14.23 -13.26
N GLU A 50 23.02 13.14 -12.63
CA GLU A 50 23.60 12.07 -13.42
C GLU A 50 22.51 11.67 -14.42
N ALA A 51 22.72 12.04 -15.66
CA ALA A 51 21.80 11.76 -16.76
C ALA A 51 21.46 10.27 -16.68
N ILE A 52 20.18 9.98 -16.60
CA ILE A 52 19.71 8.60 -16.58
C ILE A 52 20.28 7.96 -17.84
N ASP A 53 21.16 7.00 -17.66
CA ASP A 53 21.69 6.24 -18.77
C ASP A 53 20.55 5.38 -19.37
N ASP A 54 19.88 5.95 -20.35
CA ASP A 54 18.84 5.26 -21.11
C ASP A 54 19.40 4.08 -21.97
N SER A 55 20.73 3.88 -21.96
CA SER A 55 21.39 2.75 -22.62
C SER A 55 21.34 1.45 -21.79
N ALA A 56 20.54 1.43 -20.71
CA ALA A 56 20.43 0.28 -19.84
C ALA A 56 20.08 -0.99 -20.63
N GLN A 57 20.86 -2.03 -20.42
CA GLN A 57 20.58 -3.37 -20.96
C GLN A 57 19.14 -3.76 -20.63
N ALA A 58 18.48 -4.44 -21.55
CA ALA A 58 17.14 -4.96 -21.34
C ALA A 58 17.08 -5.69 -19.98
N PRO A 59 16.05 -5.45 -19.17
CA PRO A 59 15.94 -6.09 -17.87
C PRO A 59 15.88 -7.60 -18.02
N THR A 60 16.72 -8.29 -17.26
CA THR A 60 16.73 -9.75 -17.17
C THR A 60 16.29 -10.17 -15.78
N TYR A 61 15.67 -11.33 -15.68
CA TYR A 61 15.31 -11.89 -14.39
C TYR A 61 15.40 -13.42 -14.41
N HIS A 62 15.64 -13.97 -13.24
CA HIS A 62 15.60 -15.41 -12.99
C HIS A 62 14.85 -15.66 -11.69
N ILE A 63 13.79 -16.47 -11.74
CA ILE A 63 12.98 -16.82 -10.58
C ILE A 63 13.68 -17.99 -9.86
N HIS A 64 14.03 -17.79 -8.60
CA HIS A 64 14.62 -18.81 -7.74
C HIS A 64 13.59 -19.67 -7.01
N THR A 65 12.39 -19.13 -6.83
CA THR A 65 11.28 -19.84 -6.18
C THR A 65 10.79 -20.96 -7.08
N ASP A 66 10.65 -22.16 -6.54
CA ASP A 66 9.93 -23.24 -7.22
C ASP A 66 8.43 -22.92 -7.20
N LEU A 67 7.92 -22.40 -8.32
CA LEU A 67 6.54 -21.93 -8.42
C LEU A 67 5.51 -23.07 -8.25
N GLN A 68 5.86 -24.29 -8.62
CA GLN A 68 4.96 -25.43 -8.43
C GLN A 68 4.85 -25.80 -6.94
N GLN A 69 5.99 -25.95 -6.27
CA GLN A 69 6.02 -26.24 -4.84
C GLN A 69 5.34 -25.14 -4.01
N GLU A 70 5.58 -23.87 -4.37
CA GLU A 70 4.96 -22.74 -3.66
C GLU A 70 3.43 -22.72 -3.87
N SER A 71 2.96 -23.01 -5.09
CA SER A 71 1.52 -23.11 -5.38
C SER A 71 0.83 -24.22 -4.57
N GLU A 72 1.46 -25.40 -4.46
CA GLU A 72 0.96 -26.51 -3.65
C GLU A 72 0.93 -26.15 -2.17
N HIS A 73 2.00 -25.52 -1.68
CA HIS A 73 2.09 -25.05 -0.30
C HIS A 73 1.03 -23.99 0.00
N PHE A 74 0.87 -23.00 -0.85
CA PHE A 74 -0.14 -21.96 -0.70
C PHE A 74 -1.56 -22.52 -0.68
N GLY A 75 -1.86 -23.47 -1.57
CA GLY A 75 -3.13 -24.20 -1.57
C GLY A 75 -3.43 -24.89 -0.22
N ALA A 76 -2.43 -25.54 0.39
CA ALA A 76 -2.57 -26.17 1.70
C ALA A 76 -2.82 -25.15 2.82
N ILE A 77 -2.15 -23.99 2.80
CA ILE A 77 -2.37 -22.91 3.77
C ILE A 77 -3.79 -22.33 3.62
N VAL A 78 -4.29 -22.17 2.39
CA VAL A 78 -5.65 -21.69 2.12
C VAL A 78 -6.69 -22.63 2.73
N GLU A 79 -6.55 -23.94 2.56
CA GLU A 79 -7.50 -24.91 3.17
C GLU A 79 -7.47 -24.85 4.70
N LYS A 80 -6.28 -24.75 5.30
CA LYS A 80 -6.14 -24.57 6.74
C LYS A 80 -6.77 -23.25 7.24
N ALA A 81 -6.61 -22.17 6.50
CA ALA A 81 -7.24 -20.88 6.82
C ALA A 81 -8.78 -20.97 6.79
N LYS A 82 -9.34 -21.69 5.79
CA LYS A 82 -10.79 -21.97 5.74
C LYS A 82 -11.29 -22.76 6.94
N GLU A 83 -10.49 -23.65 7.50
CA GLU A 83 -10.84 -24.38 8.74
C GLU A 83 -10.97 -23.40 9.91
N TYR A 84 -10.03 -22.48 10.10
CA TYR A 84 -10.11 -21.45 11.15
C TYR A 84 -11.31 -20.50 10.99
N ILE A 85 -11.70 -20.20 9.75
CA ILE A 85 -12.91 -19.42 9.49
C ILE A 85 -14.17 -20.23 9.86
N ARG A 86 -14.23 -21.53 9.49
CA ARG A 86 -15.38 -22.40 9.80
C ARG A 86 -15.52 -22.65 11.31
N SER A 87 -14.42 -22.73 12.05
CA SER A 87 -14.43 -22.87 13.52
C SER A 87 -14.78 -21.58 14.25
N GLY A 88 -14.77 -20.45 13.56
CA GLY A 88 -15.06 -19.14 14.16
C GLY A 88 -13.88 -18.50 14.87
N ASP A 89 -12.65 -19.02 14.66
CA ASP A 89 -11.42 -18.46 15.25
C ASP A 89 -11.05 -17.13 14.62
N VAL A 90 -11.34 -16.98 13.32
CA VAL A 90 -11.11 -15.73 12.55
C VAL A 90 -12.28 -15.50 11.59
N PHE A 91 -12.57 -14.23 11.31
CA PHE A 91 -13.55 -13.84 10.27
C PHE A 91 -12.89 -13.70 8.89
N GLN A 92 -11.66 -13.21 8.90
CA GLN A 92 -10.84 -12.99 7.71
C GLN A 92 -9.37 -13.20 8.07
N VAL A 93 -8.60 -13.68 7.11
CA VAL A 93 -7.16 -13.78 7.20
C VAL A 93 -6.55 -13.49 5.83
N VAL A 94 -5.49 -12.68 5.81
CA VAL A 94 -4.70 -12.41 4.62
C VAL A 94 -3.50 -13.35 4.63
N LEU A 95 -3.44 -14.22 3.63
CA LEU A 95 -2.32 -15.11 3.42
C LEU A 95 -1.35 -14.44 2.44
N SER A 96 -0.06 -14.60 2.68
CA SER A 96 0.98 -14.08 1.81
C SER A 96 2.01 -15.15 1.49
N GLU A 97 2.60 -15.02 0.32
CA GLU A 97 3.75 -15.81 -0.12
C GLU A 97 4.89 -14.89 -0.52
N GLN A 98 6.07 -15.46 -0.64
CA GLN A 98 7.26 -14.73 -1.04
C GLN A 98 7.87 -15.38 -2.27
N LEU A 99 7.99 -14.59 -3.34
CA LEU A 99 8.72 -15.00 -4.53
C LEU A 99 10.12 -14.39 -4.51
N CYS A 100 11.13 -15.23 -4.76
CA CYS A 100 12.52 -14.80 -4.83
C CYS A 100 12.99 -14.83 -6.29
N LEU A 101 13.53 -13.71 -6.74
CA LEU A 101 14.08 -13.59 -8.07
C LEU A 101 15.39 -12.78 -8.06
N ALA A 102 16.29 -13.10 -9.00
CA ALA A 102 17.44 -12.27 -9.30
C ALA A 102 17.17 -11.42 -10.54
N THR A 103 17.67 -10.21 -10.55
CA THR A 103 17.58 -9.28 -11.69
C THR A 103 18.84 -8.45 -11.79
N ASN A 104 19.11 -7.90 -12.98
CA ASN A 104 20.16 -6.93 -13.22
C ASN A 104 19.72 -5.48 -12.94
N LEU A 105 18.47 -5.26 -12.55
CA LEU A 105 17.97 -3.93 -12.21
C LEU A 105 18.40 -3.52 -10.82
N ASP A 106 18.87 -2.28 -10.67
CA ASP A 106 18.93 -1.62 -9.37
C ASP A 106 17.52 -1.23 -8.89
N SER A 107 17.38 -0.99 -7.60
CA SER A 107 16.08 -0.72 -6.98
C SER A 107 15.40 0.56 -7.47
N LEU A 108 16.17 1.61 -7.79
CA LEU A 108 15.62 2.86 -8.28
C LEU A 108 15.10 2.72 -9.73
N THR A 109 15.84 2.02 -10.57
CA THR A 109 15.40 1.69 -11.94
C THR A 109 14.16 0.80 -11.89
N PHE A 110 14.12 -0.19 -10.99
CA PHE A 110 12.94 -0.99 -10.77
C PHE A 110 11.73 -0.13 -10.33
N TYR A 111 11.93 0.80 -9.39
CA TYR A 111 10.88 1.74 -8.97
C TYR A 111 10.34 2.58 -10.13
N ARG A 112 11.22 3.08 -11.00
CA ARG A 112 10.83 3.87 -12.18
C ARG A 112 9.98 3.05 -13.15
N LEU A 113 10.38 1.82 -13.45
CA LEU A 113 9.59 0.91 -14.28
C LEU A 113 8.23 0.59 -13.64
N LEU A 114 8.22 0.29 -12.34
CA LEU A 114 7.00 0.04 -11.59
C LEU A 114 6.05 1.24 -11.62
N SER A 115 6.58 2.47 -11.50
CA SER A 115 5.78 3.70 -11.54
C SER A 115 5.13 3.97 -12.89
N GLN A 116 5.69 3.44 -13.97
CA GLN A 116 5.11 3.51 -15.30
C GLN A 116 4.11 2.37 -15.56
N ALA A 117 4.45 1.16 -15.12
CA ALA A 117 3.63 -0.03 -15.36
C ALA A 117 2.40 -0.09 -14.47
N ASN A 118 2.52 0.29 -13.21
CA ASN A 118 1.45 0.21 -12.22
C ASN A 118 1.47 1.43 -11.26
N PRO A 119 1.15 2.63 -11.77
CA PRO A 119 1.08 3.82 -10.93
C PRO A 119 -0.05 3.69 -9.89
N SER A 120 0.26 4.03 -8.65
CA SER A 120 -0.67 4.02 -7.52
C SER A 120 -0.52 5.31 -6.70
N PRO A 121 -1.51 5.66 -5.85
CA PRO A 121 -1.44 6.87 -5.03
C PRO A 121 -0.27 6.90 -4.07
N TYR A 122 0.15 5.74 -3.55
CA TYR A 122 1.23 5.61 -2.57
C TYR A 122 2.35 4.76 -3.15
N MET A 123 3.27 5.43 -3.84
CA MET A 123 4.47 4.81 -4.38
C MET A 123 5.68 5.24 -3.57
N PHE A 124 6.58 4.31 -3.30
CA PHE A 124 7.78 4.60 -2.53
C PHE A 124 8.98 3.78 -3.01
N HIS A 125 10.15 4.39 -2.87
CA HIS A 125 11.45 3.76 -2.90
C HIS A 125 12.17 4.20 -1.63
N PHE A 126 12.42 3.26 -0.74
CA PHE A 126 12.96 3.51 0.58
C PHE A 126 14.27 2.72 0.79
N PRO A 127 15.43 3.33 0.51
CA PRO A 127 16.72 2.70 0.75
C PRO A 127 16.99 2.60 2.25
N THR A 128 17.45 1.43 2.68
CA THR A 128 17.84 1.19 4.07
C THR A 128 19.18 0.46 4.13
N PRO A 129 19.87 0.44 5.30
CA PRO A 129 21.08 -0.35 5.48
C PRO A 129 20.89 -1.88 5.33
N TYR A 130 19.65 -2.34 5.28
CA TYR A 130 19.28 -3.76 5.21
C TYR A 130 18.79 -4.18 3.83
N GLY A 131 18.72 -3.25 2.90
CA GLY A 131 18.18 -3.40 1.57
C GLY A 131 17.12 -2.33 1.27
N ASP A 132 16.72 -2.23 0.02
CA ASP A 132 15.75 -1.24 -0.42
C ASP A 132 14.33 -1.81 -0.42
N VAL A 133 13.39 -0.99 0.01
CA VAL A 133 11.96 -1.33 -0.06
C VAL A 133 11.31 -0.49 -1.15
N VAL A 134 10.72 -1.16 -2.13
CA VAL A 134 10.02 -0.53 -3.25
C VAL A 134 8.58 -0.98 -3.26
N GLY A 135 7.66 -0.05 -3.44
CA GLY A 135 6.24 -0.40 -3.44
C GLY A 135 5.37 0.53 -4.27
N SER A 136 4.23 -0.03 -4.68
CA SER A 136 3.11 0.65 -5.32
C SER A 136 1.84 0.19 -4.63
N SER A 137 1.24 1.06 -3.80
CA SER A 137 0.08 0.73 -2.98
C SER A 137 -1.11 1.62 -3.33
N PRO A 138 -2.30 1.05 -3.50
CA PRO A 138 -3.53 1.83 -3.66
C PRO A 138 -4.08 2.36 -2.33
N GLU A 139 -3.67 1.78 -1.21
CA GLU A 139 -4.29 1.96 0.09
C GLU A 139 -3.32 2.59 1.10
N ILE A 140 -3.86 3.51 1.89
CA ILE A 140 -3.15 4.11 3.02
C ILE A 140 -3.42 3.30 4.29
N LEU A 141 -2.38 3.01 5.07
CA LEU A 141 -2.54 2.37 6.37
C LEU A 141 -3.29 3.29 7.34
N VAL A 142 -2.81 4.51 7.48
CA VAL A 142 -3.41 5.58 8.30
C VAL A 142 -2.84 6.93 7.88
N ASP A 143 -3.69 7.95 7.87
CA ASP A 143 -3.28 9.35 7.74
C ASP A 143 -3.61 10.08 9.05
N ILE A 144 -2.67 10.88 9.55
CA ILE A 144 -2.89 11.77 10.68
C ILE A 144 -2.48 13.18 10.28
N THR A 145 -3.47 13.99 9.95
CA THR A 145 -3.26 15.40 9.60
C THR A 145 -3.81 16.29 10.70
N GLY A 146 -2.90 16.99 11.40
CA GLY A 146 -3.26 17.78 12.58
C GLY A 146 -3.84 16.88 13.68
N ASN A 147 -5.13 17.06 13.99
CA ASN A 147 -5.85 16.25 14.98
C ASN A 147 -6.79 15.20 14.34
N GLN A 148 -6.86 15.12 13.04
CA GLN A 148 -7.74 14.19 12.33
C GLN A 148 -6.99 12.91 11.99
N ILE A 149 -7.56 11.76 12.36
CA ILE A 149 -7.17 10.42 11.93
C ILE A 149 -8.06 10.02 10.76
N HIS A 150 -7.49 9.45 9.73
CA HIS A 150 -8.21 8.94 8.56
C HIS A 150 -7.70 7.55 8.17
N ILE A 151 -8.61 6.64 7.91
CA ILE A 151 -8.37 5.33 7.31
C ILE A 151 -9.36 5.17 6.15
N ALA A 152 -8.88 4.68 5.02
CA ALA A 152 -9.70 4.46 3.83
C ALA A 152 -9.67 2.97 3.44
N PRO A 153 -10.50 2.11 4.07
CA PRO A 153 -10.55 0.70 3.73
C PRO A 153 -10.97 0.49 2.27
N ILE A 154 -10.30 -0.42 1.61
CA ILE A 154 -10.52 -0.82 0.23
C ILE A 154 -10.92 -2.29 0.20
N ALA A 155 -12.01 -2.63 -0.48
CA ALA A 155 -12.40 -4.02 -0.76
C ALA A 155 -13.20 -4.10 -2.06
N GLY A 156 -13.30 -5.31 -2.59
CA GLY A 156 -13.98 -5.54 -3.84
C GLY A 156 -13.23 -4.97 -5.04
N SER A 157 -13.22 -5.70 -6.13
CA SER A 157 -12.45 -5.30 -7.31
C SER A 157 -13.15 -5.70 -8.59
N ARG A 158 -13.09 -4.82 -9.60
CA ARG A 158 -13.42 -5.14 -10.99
C ARG A 158 -12.37 -4.52 -11.90
N PRO A 159 -12.07 -5.14 -13.03
CA PRO A 159 -11.20 -4.53 -14.04
C PRO A 159 -11.85 -3.26 -14.59
N ARG A 160 -11.05 -2.41 -15.22
CA ARG A 160 -11.58 -1.29 -16.00
C ARG A 160 -12.28 -1.80 -17.24
N GLY A 161 -13.37 -1.14 -17.60
CA GLY A 161 -14.08 -1.40 -18.85
C GLY A 161 -13.31 -0.91 -20.08
N LYS A 162 -13.66 -1.43 -21.24
CA LYS A 162 -13.09 -1.00 -22.53
C LYS A 162 -13.54 0.42 -22.91
N ASP A 163 -14.66 0.84 -22.37
CA ASP A 163 -15.25 2.16 -22.56
C ASP A 163 -16.02 2.60 -21.30
N ALA A 164 -16.51 3.84 -21.31
CA ALA A 164 -17.22 4.43 -20.18
C ALA A 164 -18.52 3.69 -19.82
N ASN A 165 -19.20 3.09 -20.77
CA ASN A 165 -20.45 2.35 -20.52
C ASN A 165 -20.15 1.02 -19.81
N GLU A 166 -19.10 0.33 -20.24
CA GLU A 166 -18.65 -0.89 -19.58
C GLU A 166 -18.12 -0.60 -18.18
N ASP A 167 -17.40 0.50 -17.96
CA ASP A 167 -16.98 0.95 -16.62
C ASP A 167 -18.19 1.13 -15.68
N VAL A 168 -19.25 1.79 -16.14
CA VAL A 168 -20.47 1.99 -15.34
C VAL A 168 -21.15 0.65 -15.05
N ARG A 169 -21.22 -0.26 -16.01
CA ARG A 169 -21.78 -1.60 -15.80
C ARG A 169 -21.00 -2.40 -14.76
N LEU A 170 -19.67 -2.40 -14.85
CA LEU A 170 -18.79 -3.10 -13.91
C LEU A 170 -18.85 -2.49 -12.49
N GLU A 171 -18.99 -1.18 -12.38
CA GLU A 171 -19.23 -0.50 -11.11
C GLU A 171 -20.57 -0.92 -10.49
N GLN A 172 -21.65 -0.95 -11.27
CA GLN A 172 -22.96 -1.39 -10.79
C GLN A 172 -22.93 -2.88 -10.37
N GLU A 173 -22.25 -3.72 -11.12
CA GLU A 173 -22.03 -5.12 -10.78
C GLU A 173 -21.27 -5.24 -9.44
N LEU A 174 -20.19 -4.48 -9.28
CA LEU A 174 -19.39 -4.48 -8.04
C LEU A 174 -20.22 -4.04 -6.82
N LEU A 175 -20.96 -2.95 -6.94
CA LEU A 175 -21.79 -2.41 -5.85
C LEU A 175 -23.03 -3.26 -5.55
N SER A 176 -23.45 -4.13 -6.47
CA SER A 176 -24.56 -5.07 -6.28
C SER A 176 -24.12 -6.46 -5.81
N ASP A 177 -22.81 -6.73 -5.77
CA ASP A 177 -22.28 -8.01 -5.29
C ASP A 177 -22.39 -8.12 -3.76
N PRO A 178 -23.26 -9.02 -3.23
CA PRO A 178 -23.49 -9.11 -1.79
C PRO A 178 -22.25 -9.50 -0.99
N LYS A 179 -21.37 -10.33 -1.57
CA LYS A 179 -20.13 -10.77 -0.93
C LYS A 179 -19.15 -9.61 -0.79
N GLU A 180 -18.87 -8.90 -1.89
CA GLU A 180 -17.95 -7.77 -1.90
C GLU A 180 -18.44 -6.65 -0.95
N CYS A 181 -19.75 -6.37 -0.98
CA CYS A 181 -20.36 -5.40 -0.08
C CYS A 181 -20.31 -5.82 1.41
N ALA A 182 -20.48 -7.11 1.71
CA ALA A 182 -20.39 -7.61 3.08
C ALA A 182 -18.97 -7.54 3.61
N GLU A 183 -17.98 -7.93 2.81
CA GLU A 183 -16.57 -7.81 3.13
C GLU A 183 -16.17 -6.35 3.39
N HIS A 184 -16.58 -5.44 2.51
CA HIS A 184 -16.28 -4.02 2.67
C HIS A 184 -16.88 -3.43 3.97
N ARG A 185 -18.13 -3.77 4.32
CA ARG A 185 -18.72 -3.34 5.60
C ARG A 185 -17.93 -3.84 6.80
N MET A 186 -17.43 -5.08 6.76
CA MET A 186 -16.59 -5.64 7.82
C MET A 186 -15.29 -4.84 7.97
N LEU A 187 -14.63 -4.46 6.87
CA LEU A 187 -13.41 -3.64 6.89
C LEU A 187 -13.69 -2.20 7.39
N VAL A 188 -14.83 -1.62 7.03
CA VAL A 188 -15.24 -0.32 7.58
C VAL A 188 -15.48 -0.39 9.09
N ASP A 189 -16.10 -1.46 9.59
CA ASP A 189 -16.28 -1.65 11.02
C ASP A 189 -14.96 -1.89 11.76
N LEU A 190 -14.02 -2.60 11.15
CA LEU A 190 -12.66 -2.74 11.67
C LEU A 190 -11.96 -1.37 11.76
N ALA A 191 -11.99 -0.57 10.70
CA ALA A 191 -11.40 0.76 10.68
C ALA A 191 -12.02 1.70 11.74
N ARG A 192 -13.35 1.62 11.94
CA ARG A 192 -14.05 2.35 13.02
C ARG A 192 -13.55 1.94 14.42
N ASN A 193 -13.38 0.64 14.64
CA ASN A 193 -12.86 0.12 15.90
C ASN A 193 -11.41 0.54 16.13
N ASP A 194 -10.58 0.50 15.10
CA ASP A 194 -9.17 0.89 15.21
C ASP A 194 -9.01 2.40 15.49
N ILE A 195 -9.70 3.25 14.75
CA ILE A 195 -9.73 4.69 15.05
C ILE A 195 -10.31 4.94 16.44
N GLY A 196 -11.36 4.22 16.84
CA GLY A 196 -12.03 4.38 18.13
C GLY A 196 -11.14 4.18 19.36
N LYS A 197 -10.05 3.42 19.22
CA LYS A 197 -9.04 3.24 20.28
C LYS A 197 -8.28 4.54 20.61
N PHE A 198 -8.13 5.43 19.64
CA PHE A 198 -7.29 6.62 19.71
C PHE A 198 -8.06 7.93 19.57
N ALA A 199 -9.29 7.86 19.10
CA ALA A 199 -10.14 9.02 18.84
C ALA A 199 -10.90 9.46 20.10
N GLU A 200 -11.30 10.73 20.10
CA GLU A 200 -12.23 11.30 21.06
C GLU A 200 -13.60 10.61 20.98
N LYS A 201 -14.25 10.42 22.11
CA LYS A 201 -15.57 9.77 22.15
C LYS A 201 -16.58 10.51 21.27
N GLY A 202 -17.24 9.76 20.39
CA GLY A 202 -18.26 10.29 19.49
C GLY A 202 -17.73 11.01 18.26
N SER A 203 -16.40 11.09 18.06
CA SER A 203 -15.80 11.74 16.88
C SER A 203 -15.65 10.81 15.68
N VAL A 204 -15.77 9.50 15.88
CA VAL A 204 -15.63 8.53 14.77
C VAL A 204 -16.82 8.63 13.82
N SER A 205 -16.55 8.84 12.55
CA SER A 205 -17.55 8.99 11.49
C SER A 205 -17.12 8.29 10.23
N VAL A 206 -18.10 7.78 9.47
CA VAL A 206 -17.88 7.23 8.13
C VAL A 206 -18.43 8.23 7.13
N LYS A 207 -17.60 8.60 6.16
CA LYS A 207 -18.01 9.45 5.03
C LYS A 207 -17.86 8.66 3.74
N ASN A 208 -18.54 9.09 2.68
CA ASN A 208 -18.44 8.47 1.36
C ASN A 208 -18.52 6.94 1.41
N MET A 209 -19.50 6.41 2.16
CA MET A 209 -19.67 4.97 2.32
C MET A 209 -19.84 4.25 0.98
N MET A 210 -18.97 3.29 0.68
CA MET A 210 -19.06 2.41 -0.48
C MET A 210 -19.06 3.16 -1.82
N HIS A 211 -18.21 4.17 -1.99
CA HIS A 211 -17.99 4.78 -3.29
C HIS A 211 -16.95 4.00 -4.11
N VAL A 212 -16.96 4.15 -5.42
CA VAL A 212 -16.00 3.45 -6.29
C VAL A 212 -14.90 4.39 -6.75
N LEU A 213 -13.65 4.01 -6.43
CA LEU A 213 -12.46 4.64 -7.01
C LEU A 213 -11.97 3.85 -8.22
N ARG A 214 -11.73 4.57 -9.31
CA ARG A 214 -11.21 4.01 -10.55
C ARG A 214 -9.74 4.35 -10.70
N TYR A 215 -8.89 3.31 -10.66
CA TYR A 215 -7.47 3.41 -11.00
C TYR A 215 -7.24 3.09 -12.48
N GLN A 216 -6.00 3.07 -12.91
CA GLN A 216 -5.67 2.87 -14.32
C GLN A 216 -6.18 1.52 -14.87
N HIS A 217 -6.04 0.44 -14.11
CA HIS A 217 -6.34 -0.92 -14.55
C HIS A 217 -7.48 -1.60 -13.80
N ILE A 218 -7.89 -1.05 -12.67
CA ILE A 218 -8.82 -1.66 -11.72
C ILE A 218 -9.68 -0.60 -11.04
N MET A 219 -10.86 -0.98 -10.58
CA MET A 219 -11.71 -0.19 -9.71
C MET A 219 -11.98 -0.93 -8.40
N HIS A 220 -12.15 -0.19 -7.31
CA HIS A 220 -12.40 -0.72 -5.97
C HIS A 220 -13.52 0.02 -5.25
N ILE A 221 -14.18 -0.68 -4.31
CA ILE A 221 -15.05 -0.05 -3.33
C ILE A 221 -14.18 0.55 -2.22
N VAL A 222 -14.43 1.81 -1.90
CA VAL A 222 -13.70 2.55 -0.86
C VAL A 222 -14.69 3.25 0.06
N SER A 223 -14.33 3.41 1.32
CA SER A 223 -15.03 4.28 2.27
C SER A 223 -14.03 5.07 3.08
N ASP A 224 -14.44 6.22 3.58
CA ASP A 224 -13.59 7.08 4.38
C ASP A 224 -14.03 7.04 5.84
N VAL A 225 -13.16 6.64 6.74
CA VAL A 225 -13.39 6.61 8.18
C VAL A 225 -12.50 7.64 8.87
N TYR A 226 -13.11 8.53 9.62
CA TYR A 226 -12.44 9.64 10.30
C TYR A 226 -12.67 9.59 11.81
N GLY A 227 -11.72 10.17 12.57
CA GLY A 227 -11.87 10.44 13.98
C GLY A 227 -10.96 11.59 14.42
N ASN A 228 -11.29 12.27 15.50
CA ASN A 228 -10.42 13.26 16.09
C ASN A 228 -9.50 12.57 17.11
N LYS A 229 -8.20 12.69 16.94
CA LYS A 229 -7.19 12.12 17.84
C LYS A 229 -7.31 12.73 19.23
N ARG A 230 -7.33 11.91 20.29
CA ARG A 230 -7.25 12.40 21.66
C ARG A 230 -5.93 13.14 21.90
N ALA A 231 -5.96 14.15 22.77
CA ALA A 231 -4.79 14.97 23.09
C ALA A 231 -3.67 14.19 23.81
N ASP A 232 -4.03 13.12 24.53
CA ASP A 232 -3.11 12.25 25.27
C ASP A 232 -2.43 11.19 24.40
N VAL A 233 -2.75 11.10 23.11
CA VAL A 233 -2.21 10.12 22.16
C VAL A 233 -1.17 10.75 21.25
N SER A 234 0.03 10.15 21.22
CA SER A 234 1.05 10.49 20.23
C SER A 234 0.69 9.90 18.87
N PRO A 235 1.02 10.56 17.74
CA PRO A 235 0.94 9.94 16.41
C PRO A 235 1.98 8.82 16.18
N PHE A 236 2.94 8.65 17.14
CA PHE A 236 4.01 7.63 17.09
C PHE A 236 3.91 6.65 18.24
#